data_d18736499f1b6f94082a988af7cde536
#
_entry.id   d18736499f1b6f94082a988af7cde536
#
_cell.length_a   1.000
_cell.length_b   1.000
_cell.length_c   1.000
_cell.angle_alpha   90.00
_cell.angle_beta   90.00
_cell.angle_gamma   90.00
#
_symmetry.space_group_name_H-M   'P 1'
#
loop_
_entity.id
_entity.type
_entity.pdbx_description
1 polymer ?
#
loop_
_entity_poly.entity_id
_entity_poly.type
_entity_poly.pdbx_seq_one_letter_code
_entity_poly.pdbx_strand_id
1 'polypeptide(L)'
;MTLASQAHRQAGDAIAAHANEIAQSWRDAVRGDVEIHGDEHLPDLLLTNQVPALLADLARSLKEGDEGDSPEASIARRRRGLRFGKLRGLAQYDASDLYREFRHLRQTIWRFLRRELDWNRGEAFEVMLAIDQDLDEVIGASLRGFVEAKERTSDPDGDGADG
;
A
#
# COMPACT_ATOMS: atom_id res chain seq x y z
N MET A 1 20.00 -13.22 13.92
CA MET A 1 19.55 -13.15 12.52
C MET A 1 18.50 -14.21 12.25
N THR A 2 17.23 -13.83 12.15
CA THR A 2 16.16 -14.76 11.82
C THR A 2 16.02 -14.81 10.31
N LEU A 3 16.35 -15.95 9.72
CA LEU A 3 16.09 -16.17 8.29
C LEU A 3 14.58 -16.17 8.04
N ALA A 4 14.15 -15.62 6.92
CA ALA A 4 12.76 -15.70 6.50
C ALA A 4 12.34 -17.17 6.46
N SER A 5 11.19 -17.49 7.03
CA SER A 5 10.66 -18.84 6.98
C SER A 5 10.34 -19.24 5.54
N GLN A 6 10.20 -20.55 5.29
CA GLN A 6 9.78 -21.04 3.98
C GLN A 6 8.44 -20.43 3.56
N ALA A 7 7.49 -20.30 4.49
CA ALA A 7 6.19 -19.68 4.24
C ALA A 7 6.33 -18.22 3.80
N HIS A 8 7.20 -17.44 4.44
CA HIS A 8 7.46 -16.05 4.06
C HIS A 8 8.04 -15.96 2.64
N ARG A 9 9.03 -16.81 2.31
CA ARG A 9 9.61 -16.84 0.96
C ARG A 9 8.59 -17.22 -0.10
N GLN A 10 7.77 -18.24 0.16
CA GLN A 10 6.71 -18.67 -0.76
C GLN A 10 5.68 -17.56 -1.00
N ALA A 11 5.28 -16.87 0.06
CA ALA A 11 4.38 -15.72 -0.05
C ALA A 11 5.00 -14.58 -0.86
N GLY A 12 6.26 -14.25 -0.61
CA GLY A 12 6.99 -13.24 -1.38
C GLY A 12 7.11 -13.60 -2.86
N ASP A 13 7.44 -14.83 -3.17
CA ASP A 13 7.52 -15.32 -4.56
C ASP A 13 6.16 -15.28 -5.26
N ALA A 14 5.09 -15.66 -4.59
CA ALA A 14 3.73 -15.61 -5.13
C ALA A 14 3.29 -14.17 -5.41
N ILE A 15 3.52 -13.24 -4.50
CA ILE A 15 3.21 -11.82 -4.69
C ILE A 15 4.01 -11.23 -5.84
N ALA A 16 5.32 -11.51 -5.91
CA ALA A 16 6.18 -11.00 -6.98
C ALA A 16 5.74 -11.51 -8.37
N ALA A 17 5.39 -12.80 -8.45
CA ALA A 17 4.95 -13.43 -9.72
C ALA A 17 3.59 -12.90 -10.21
N HIS A 18 2.72 -12.42 -9.32
CA HIS A 18 1.34 -12.03 -9.62
C HIS A 18 1.01 -10.58 -9.23
N ALA A 19 2.01 -9.70 -9.14
CA ALA A 19 1.81 -8.33 -8.69
C ALA A 19 0.78 -7.56 -9.53
N ASN A 20 0.81 -7.73 -10.86
CA ASN A 20 -0.16 -7.06 -11.74
C ASN A 20 -1.59 -7.60 -11.56
N GLU A 21 -1.74 -8.91 -11.39
CA GLU A 21 -3.04 -9.54 -11.11
C GLU A 21 -3.63 -9.03 -9.80
N ILE A 22 -2.81 -8.96 -8.74
CA ILE A 22 -3.22 -8.43 -7.45
C ILE A 22 -3.63 -6.96 -7.58
N ALA A 23 -2.84 -6.14 -8.28
CA ALA A 23 -3.13 -4.72 -8.51
C ALA A 23 -4.44 -4.52 -9.27
N GLN A 24 -4.73 -5.33 -10.28
CA GLN A 24 -5.98 -5.27 -11.02
C GLN A 24 -7.18 -5.68 -10.15
N SER A 25 -7.05 -6.75 -9.37
CA SER A 25 -8.10 -7.19 -8.45
C SER A 25 -8.39 -6.12 -7.39
N TRP A 26 -7.35 -5.47 -6.88
CA TRP A 26 -7.50 -4.35 -5.96
C TRP A 26 -8.23 -3.16 -6.62
N ARG A 27 -7.82 -2.78 -7.83
CA ARG A 27 -8.47 -1.70 -8.58
C ARG A 27 -9.97 -1.99 -8.75
N ASP A 28 -10.31 -3.20 -9.16
CA ASP A 28 -11.71 -3.59 -9.37
C ASP A 28 -12.51 -3.52 -8.06
N ALA A 29 -11.90 -3.91 -6.94
CA ALA A 29 -12.51 -3.80 -5.62
C ALA A 29 -12.74 -2.34 -5.21
N VAL A 30 -11.77 -1.46 -5.45
CA VAL A 30 -11.88 -0.01 -5.17
C VAL A 30 -12.98 0.62 -6.04
N ARG A 31 -12.96 0.36 -7.35
CA ARG A 31 -13.97 0.89 -8.29
C ARG A 31 -15.39 0.38 -7.97
N GLY A 32 -15.51 -0.82 -7.43
CA GLY A 32 -16.78 -1.41 -7.03
C GLY A 32 -17.28 -0.98 -5.65
N ASP A 33 -16.47 -0.29 -4.85
CA ASP A 33 -16.87 0.17 -3.53
C ASP A 33 -17.60 1.51 -3.62
N VAL A 34 -18.92 1.47 -3.44
CA VAL A 34 -19.79 2.65 -3.53
C VAL A 34 -19.53 3.70 -2.42
N GLU A 35 -18.81 3.32 -1.38
CA GLU A 35 -18.44 4.22 -0.29
C GLU A 35 -17.14 5.00 -0.57
N ILE A 36 -16.40 4.64 -1.63
CA ILE A 36 -15.26 5.40 -2.11
C ILE A 36 -15.75 6.38 -3.17
N HIS A 37 -15.53 7.67 -2.96
CA HIS A 37 -16.00 8.74 -3.86
C HIS A 37 -14.87 9.39 -4.65
N GLY A 38 -13.66 9.42 -4.09
CA GLY A 38 -12.51 10.09 -4.68
C GLY A 38 -11.92 9.39 -5.91
N ASP A 39 -12.11 8.07 -6.03
CA ASP A 39 -11.55 7.26 -7.12
C ASP A 39 -12.05 7.67 -8.52
N GLU A 40 -13.25 8.23 -8.60
CA GLU A 40 -13.83 8.75 -9.86
C GLU A 40 -12.96 9.84 -10.50
N HIS A 41 -12.18 10.55 -9.69
CA HIS A 41 -11.30 11.63 -10.15
C HIS A 41 -9.91 11.14 -10.58
N LEU A 42 -9.62 9.83 -10.45
CA LEU A 42 -8.36 9.25 -10.87
C LEU A 42 -8.56 8.26 -12.03
N PRO A 43 -7.91 8.49 -13.18
CA PRO A 43 -7.79 7.46 -14.21
C PRO A 43 -7.16 6.19 -13.69
N ASP A 44 -7.47 5.04 -14.29
CA ASP A 44 -6.95 3.73 -13.85
C ASP A 44 -5.43 3.71 -13.72
N LEU A 45 -4.71 4.33 -14.64
CA LEU A 45 -3.26 4.39 -14.60
C LEU A 45 -2.74 5.09 -13.34
N LEU A 46 -3.34 6.23 -12.99
CA LEU A 46 -2.95 6.99 -11.79
C LEU A 46 -3.41 6.32 -10.50
N LEU A 47 -4.57 5.66 -10.53
CA LEU A 47 -5.07 4.92 -9.39
C LEU A 47 -4.12 3.78 -9.01
N THR A 48 -3.58 3.06 -9.98
CA THR A 48 -2.80 1.84 -9.78
C THR A 48 -1.29 2.02 -9.82
N ASN A 49 -0.75 3.19 -10.24
CA ASN A 49 0.66 3.34 -10.59
C ASN A 49 1.65 2.99 -9.47
N GLN A 50 1.28 3.19 -8.21
CA GLN A 50 2.15 2.89 -7.06
C GLN A 50 2.00 1.45 -6.55
N VAL A 51 0.91 0.77 -6.88
CA VAL A 51 0.55 -0.52 -6.27
C VAL A 51 1.49 -1.65 -6.68
N PRO A 52 1.85 -1.84 -7.96
CA PRO A 52 2.81 -2.90 -8.33
C PRO A 52 4.16 -2.75 -7.65
N ALA A 53 4.68 -1.54 -7.51
CA ALA A 53 5.94 -1.28 -6.83
C ALA A 53 5.85 -1.50 -5.32
N LEU A 54 4.71 -1.16 -4.70
CA LEU A 54 4.43 -1.45 -3.30
C LEU A 54 4.40 -2.96 -3.06
N LEU A 55 3.76 -3.71 -3.94
CA LEU A 55 3.73 -5.18 -3.88
C LEU A 55 5.12 -5.78 -4.06
N ALA A 56 5.94 -5.23 -4.94
CA ALA A 56 7.33 -5.67 -5.13
C ALA A 56 8.18 -5.43 -3.86
N ASP A 57 8.02 -4.30 -3.21
CA ASP A 57 8.69 -4.01 -1.93
C ASP A 57 8.26 -4.99 -0.84
N LEU A 58 6.96 -5.26 -0.75
CA LEU A 58 6.39 -6.22 0.19
C LEU A 58 6.94 -7.64 -0.04
N ALA A 59 6.97 -8.08 -1.29
CA ALA A 59 7.53 -9.37 -1.69
C ALA A 59 9.00 -9.51 -1.29
N ARG A 60 9.78 -8.46 -1.52
CA ARG A 60 11.20 -8.42 -1.14
C ARG A 60 11.38 -8.52 0.37
N SER A 61 10.63 -7.74 1.13
CA SER A 61 10.64 -7.78 2.60
C SER A 61 10.35 -9.18 3.14
N LEU A 62 9.34 -9.86 2.59
CA LEU A 62 9.00 -11.22 2.98
C LEU A 62 10.13 -12.23 2.69
N LYS A 63 10.84 -12.09 1.56
CA LYS A 63 11.93 -12.99 1.18
C LYS A 63 13.22 -12.73 1.94
N GLU A 64 13.53 -11.49 2.24
CA GLU A 64 14.75 -11.07 2.91
C GLU A 64 14.68 -11.21 4.45
N GLY A 65 13.46 -11.26 5.02
CA GLY A 65 13.28 -11.33 6.46
C GLY A 65 13.84 -10.09 7.16
N ASP A 66 14.69 -10.29 8.16
CA ASP A 66 15.30 -9.20 8.93
C ASP A 66 16.18 -8.27 8.08
N GLU A 67 16.74 -8.76 6.97
CA GLU A 67 17.50 -7.95 6.02
C GLU A 67 16.60 -6.97 5.25
N GLY A 68 15.32 -7.32 5.05
CA GLY A 68 14.32 -6.45 4.45
C GLY A 68 13.87 -5.31 5.35
N ASP A 69 14.27 -5.32 6.61
CA ASP A 69 13.93 -4.29 7.62
C ASP A 69 15.07 -3.29 7.82
N SER A 70 15.89 -3.08 6.81
CA SER A 70 16.97 -2.08 6.84
C SER A 70 16.41 -0.65 6.91
N PRO A 71 17.18 0.33 7.45
CA PRO A 71 16.78 1.73 7.45
C PRO A 71 16.46 2.26 6.04
N GLU A 72 17.22 1.83 5.02
CA GLU A 72 17.02 2.22 3.63
C GLU A 72 15.68 1.69 3.07
N ALA A 73 15.33 0.45 3.38
CA ALA A 73 14.05 -0.14 2.98
C ALA A 73 12.87 0.57 3.65
N SER A 74 12.99 0.91 4.93
CA SER A 74 11.98 1.69 5.66
C SER A 74 11.79 3.08 5.07
N ILE A 75 12.87 3.78 4.74
CA ILE A 75 12.81 5.08 4.06
C ILE A 75 12.12 4.97 2.71
N ALA A 76 12.43 3.95 1.93
CA ALA A 76 11.80 3.72 0.62
C ALA A 76 10.29 3.49 0.75
N ARG A 77 9.85 2.67 1.70
CA ARG A 77 8.42 2.42 1.98
C ARG A 77 7.69 3.70 2.38
N ARG A 78 8.26 4.49 3.28
CA ARG A 78 7.67 5.78 3.72
C ARG A 78 7.57 6.77 2.57
N ARG A 79 8.60 6.86 1.74
CA ARG A 79 8.60 7.75 0.56
C ARG A 79 7.51 7.36 -0.43
N ARG A 80 7.32 6.07 -0.66
CA ARG A 80 6.25 5.55 -1.51
C ARG A 80 4.88 5.85 -0.92
N GLY A 81 4.70 5.64 0.38
CA GLY A 81 3.47 5.99 1.09
C GLY A 81 3.14 7.47 1.00
N LEU A 82 4.12 8.35 1.21
CA LEU A 82 3.93 9.81 1.08
C LEU A 82 3.41 10.19 -0.31
N ARG A 83 4.00 9.65 -1.37
CA ARG A 83 3.56 9.90 -2.75
C ARG A 83 2.14 9.42 -2.99
N PHE A 84 1.83 8.21 -2.52
CA PHE A 84 0.49 7.64 -2.62
C PHE A 84 -0.55 8.55 -1.97
N GLY A 85 -0.31 8.97 -0.73
CA GLY A 85 -1.22 9.84 0.01
C GLY A 85 -1.35 11.24 -0.60
N LYS A 86 -0.25 11.84 -1.07
CA LYS A 86 -0.28 13.16 -1.74
C LYS A 86 -1.17 13.15 -2.97
N LEU A 87 -1.05 12.14 -3.82
CA LEU A 87 -1.89 12.04 -5.01
C LEU A 87 -3.38 12.00 -4.64
N ARG A 88 -3.74 11.22 -3.62
CA ARG A 88 -5.13 11.14 -3.14
C ARG A 88 -5.60 12.45 -2.53
N GLY A 89 -4.75 13.11 -1.76
CA GLY A 89 -5.06 14.42 -1.19
C GLY A 89 -5.34 15.49 -2.25
N LEU A 90 -4.65 15.42 -3.39
CA LEU A 90 -4.89 16.32 -4.53
C LEU A 90 -6.11 15.92 -5.37
N ALA A 91 -6.54 14.67 -5.31
CA ALA A 91 -7.60 14.09 -6.16
C ALA A 91 -8.99 14.10 -5.50
N GLN A 92 -9.24 14.97 -4.55
CA GLN A 92 -10.52 15.13 -3.85
C GLN A 92 -10.96 13.91 -3.02
N TYR A 93 -10.02 13.08 -2.61
CA TYR A 93 -10.27 12.04 -1.63
C TYR A 93 -10.56 12.62 -0.25
N ASP A 94 -11.37 11.93 0.54
CA ASP A 94 -11.38 12.11 1.97
C ASP A 94 -10.56 11.01 2.69
N ALA A 95 -10.37 11.17 3.99
CA ALA A 95 -9.57 10.20 4.75
C ALA A 95 -10.21 8.81 4.77
N SER A 96 -11.53 8.71 4.71
CA SER A 96 -12.22 7.43 4.68
C SER A 96 -12.04 6.70 3.36
N ASP A 97 -11.95 7.42 2.24
CA ASP A 97 -11.63 6.86 0.93
C ASP A 97 -10.24 6.20 0.96
N LEU A 98 -9.25 6.91 1.49
CA LEU A 98 -7.88 6.40 1.62
C LEU A 98 -7.82 5.15 2.50
N TYR A 99 -8.51 5.16 3.64
CA TYR A 99 -8.63 4.00 4.52
C TYR A 99 -9.23 2.79 3.80
N ARG A 100 -10.30 3.00 3.04
CA ARG A 100 -10.97 1.92 2.30
C ARG A 100 -10.09 1.33 1.20
N GLU A 101 -9.30 2.15 0.50
CA GLU A 101 -8.33 1.66 -0.47
C GLU A 101 -7.32 0.69 0.16
N PHE A 102 -6.74 1.04 1.30
CA PHE A 102 -5.80 0.17 2.01
C PHE A 102 -6.47 -1.07 2.58
N ARG A 103 -7.70 -0.95 3.05
CA ARG A 103 -8.49 -2.11 3.48
C ARG A 103 -8.68 -3.10 2.32
N HIS A 104 -9.05 -2.62 1.15
CA HIS A 104 -9.18 -3.45 -0.05
C HIS A 104 -7.84 -4.06 -0.45
N LEU A 105 -6.75 -3.32 -0.35
CA LEU A 105 -5.42 -3.86 -0.67
C LEU A 105 -5.04 -5.02 0.25
N ARG A 106 -5.20 -4.84 1.56
CA ARG A 106 -4.96 -5.90 2.54
C ARG A 106 -5.80 -7.14 2.25
N GLN A 107 -7.09 -6.97 2.05
CA GLN A 107 -8.00 -8.07 1.76
C GLN A 107 -7.69 -8.77 0.44
N THR A 108 -7.30 -8.02 -0.59
CA THR A 108 -6.93 -8.58 -1.89
C THR A 108 -5.68 -9.44 -1.78
N ILE A 109 -4.65 -8.96 -1.07
CA ILE A 109 -3.42 -9.72 -0.82
C ILE A 109 -3.74 -11.03 -0.06
N TRP A 110 -4.52 -10.95 1.01
CA TRP A 110 -4.84 -12.11 1.84
C TRP A 110 -5.67 -13.16 1.07
N ARG A 111 -6.65 -12.73 0.30
CA ARG A 111 -7.46 -13.65 -0.54
C ARG A 111 -6.59 -14.33 -1.59
N PHE A 112 -5.68 -13.57 -2.20
CA PHE A 112 -4.73 -14.10 -3.18
C PHE A 112 -3.84 -15.18 -2.55
N LEU A 113 -3.18 -14.88 -1.43
CA LEU A 113 -2.27 -15.83 -0.77
C LEU A 113 -3.01 -17.06 -0.25
N ARG A 114 -4.21 -16.88 0.27
CA ARG A 114 -5.05 -18.01 0.72
C ARG A 114 -5.41 -18.96 -0.41
N ARG A 115 -5.61 -18.44 -1.60
CA ARG A 115 -5.91 -19.27 -2.79
C ARG A 115 -4.68 -19.98 -3.33
N GLU A 116 -3.53 -19.29 -3.35
CA GLU A 116 -2.32 -19.77 -4.00
C GLU A 116 -1.47 -20.69 -3.12
N LEU A 117 -1.53 -20.57 -1.81
CA LEU A 117 -0.63 -21.26 -0.89
C LEU A 117 -1.38 -22.21 0.03
N ASP A 118 -0.80 -23.42 0.18
CA ASP A 118 -1.25 -24.41 1.14
C ASP A 118 -0.34 -24.36 2.37
N TRP A 119 -0.74 -23.59 3.37
CA TRP A 119 -0.02 -23.41 4.62
C TRP A 119 -0.91 -23.65 5.84
N ASN A 120 -0.31 -24.04 6.97
CA ASN A 120 -1.04 -24.17 8.21
C ASN A 120 -1.39 -22.79 8.79
N ARG A 121 -2.27 -22.77 9.82
CA ARG A 121 -2.74 -21.53 10.44
C ARG A 121 -1.61 -20.70 11.06
N GLY A 122 -0.61 -21.34 11.65
CA GLY A 122 0.51 -20.65 12.27
C GLY A 122 1.37 -19.93 11.23
N GLU A 123 1.70 -20.60 10.13
CA GLU A 123 2.43 -20.02 9.00
C GLU A 123 1.67 -18.86 8.36
N ALA A 124 0.37 -19.04 8.12
CA ALA A 124 -0.48 -17.99 7.58
C ALA A 124 -0.50 -16.76 8.50
N PHE A 125 -0.65 -16.96 9.81
CA PHE A 125 -0.65 -15.87 10.78
C PHE A 125 0.66 -15.08 10.78
N GLU A 126 1.80 -15.77 10.78
CA GLU A 126 3.13 -15.14 10.77
C GLU A 126 3.35 -14.30 9.50
N VAL A 127 2.96 -14.81 8.34
CA VAL A 127 3.06 -14.08 7.07
C VAL A 127 2.13 -12.87 7.06
N MET A 128 0.88 -13.05 7.49
CA MET A 128 -0.08 -11.95 7.55
C MET A 128 0.39 -10.84 8.50
N LEU A 129 0.98 -11.20 9.65
CA LEU A 129 1.54 -10.23 10.58
C LEU A 129 2.68 -9.43 9.95
N ALA A 130 3.58 -10.08 9.24
CA ALA A 130 4.68 -9.41 8.53
C ALA A 130 4.17 -8.44 7.45
N ILE A 131 3.16 -8.85 6.69
CA ILE A 131 2.50 -8.01 5.68
C ILE A 131 1.85 -6.78 6.34
N ASP A 132 1.13 -6.98 7.42
CA ASP A 132 0.45 -5.89 8.13
C ASP A 132 1.44 -4.87 8.69
N GLN A 133 2.58 -5.30 9.22
CA GLN A 133 3.62 -4.40 9.71
C GLN A 133 4.15 -3.49 8.60
N ASP A 134 4.45 -4.03 7.44
CA ASP A 134 4.91 -3.24 6.29
C ASP A 134 3.82 -2.30 5.76
N LEU A 135 2.59 -2.78 5.66
CA LEU A 135 1.46 -1.96 5.24
C LEU A 135 1.17 -0.82 6.22
N ASP A 136 1.25 -1.06 7.51
CA ASP A 136 1.03 -0.02 8.53
C ASP A 136 2.04 1.13 8.39
N GLU A 137 3.28 0.84 8.04
CA GLU A 137 4.28 1.87 7.76
C GLU A 137 3.93 2.70 6.52
N VAL A 138 3.49 2.05 5.46
CA VAL A 138 3.02 2.72 4.23
C VAL A 138 1.76 3.54 4.49
N ILE A 139 0.81 3.00 5.23
CA ILE A 139 -0.45 3.67 5.59
C ILE A 139 -0.17 4.94 6.40
N GLY A 140 0.69 4.85 7.41
CA GLY A 140 1.08 6.00 8.22
C GLY A 140 1.71 7.13 7.40
N ALA A 141 2.61 6.80 6.49
CA ALA A 141 3.22 7.75 5.57
C ALA A 141 2.20 8.32 4.57
N SER A 142 1.25 7.49 4.10
CA SER A 142 0.19 7.93 3.18
C SER A 142 -0.75 8.94 3.84
N LEU A 143 -1.13 8.73 5.08
CA LEU A 143 -1.94 9.68 5.84
C LEU A 143 -1.23 11.01 5.99
N ARG A 144 0.07 11.01 6.25
CA ARG A 144 0.88 12.23 6.34
C ARG A 144 0.91 12.98 5.01
N GLY A 145 1.19 12.28 3.91
CA GLY A 145 1.18 12.88 2.57
C GLY A 145 -0.19 13.42 2.18
N PHE A 146 -1.26 12.73 2.54
CA PHE A 146 -2.63 13.16 2.34
C PHE A 146 -2.93 14.47 3.07
N VAL A 147 -2.59 14.56 4.36
CA VAL A 147 -2.81 15.77 5.17
C VAL A 147 -2.01 16.95 4.62
N GLU A 148 -0.73 16.75 4.29
CA GLU A 148 0.11 17.81 3.69
C GLU A 148 -0.49 18.34 2.38
N ALA A 149 -1.01 17.48 1.52
CA ALA A 149 -1.63 17.89 0.27
C ALA A 149 -2.93 18.67 0.50
N LYS A 150 -3.75 18.25 1.47
CA LYS A 150 -4.98 18.95 1.84
C LYS A 150 -4.71 20.34 2.44
N GLU A 151 -3.70 20.49 3.27
CA GLU A 151 -3.31 21.78 3.85
C GLU A 151 -2.88 22.76 2.75
N ARG A 152 -2.10 22.33 1.76
CA ARG A 152 -1.66 23.17 0.63
C ARG A 152 -2.81 23.62 -0.24
N THR A 153 -3.84 22.81 -0.43
CA THR A 153 -5.02 23.17 -1.23
C THR A 153 -6.00 24.06 -0.47
N SER A 154 -5.94 24.10 0.87
CA SER A 154 -6.81 24.89 1.71
C SER A 154 -6.30 26.31 1.99
N ASP A 155 -5.03 26.61 1.67
CA ASP A 155 -4.40 27.92 1.85
C ASP A 155 -3.82 28.43 0.51
N PRO A 156 -4.68 28.87 -0.44
CA PRO A 156 -4.22 29.39 -1.71
C PRO A 156 -3.62 30.81 -1.60
N ASP A 157 -3.76 31.49 -0.47
CA ASP A 157 -3.38 32.90 -0.28
C ASP A 157 -2.11 33.09 0.58
N GLY A 158 -1.36 32.05 0.89
CA GLY A 158 -0.16 32.11 1.73
C GLY A 158 1.09 32.74 1.09
N ASP A 159 1.05 33.16 -0.17
CA ASP A 159 2.22 33.69 -0.88
C ASP A 159 1.96 35.06 -1.55
N GLY A 160 1.43 35.99 -0.77
CA GLY A 160 1.11 37.30 -1.32
C GLY A 160 1.14 38.45 -0.33
N ALA A 161 2.10 38.50 0.60
CA ALA A 161 2.32 39.68 1.41
C ALA A 161 3.77 39.85 1.84
N ASP A 162 4.61 40.23 0.91
CA ASP A 162 5.80 41.05 1.15
C ASP A 162 6.17 41.74 -0.16
N GLY A 163 5.61 42.93 -0.30
CA GLY A 163 6.02 43.90 -1.26
C GLY A 163 6.42 45.18 -0.55
#